data_4cd8f98be964c1fae8f6db0c86e2d576
#
_entry.id   4cd8f98be964c1fae8f6db0c86e2d576
#
_cell.length_a   1.000
_cell.length_b   1.000
_cell.length_c   1.000
_cell.angle_alpha   90.00
_cell.angle_beta   90.00
_cell.angle_gamma   90.00
#
_symmetry.space_group_name_H-M   'P 1'
#
loop_
_entity.id
_entity.type
_entity.pdbx_description
1 polymer ?
#
loop_
_entity_poly.entity_id
_entity_poly.type
_entity_poly.pdbx_seq_one_letter_code
_entity_poly.pdbx_strand_id
1 'polypeptide(L)'
;MMEADRNARTQHSAYGVMIVVVGPSGAGKDTLMDYAARHLANKPCFHFTRRVITRSGDAGGESHDSVSTEEFDQRQQQGAFAVYWQAHGLKYGIPASVYDHLDAGNVVIANGSRSALPQFQTVFPKLKVVNVVARPDVLAKRLELRGRETKEDILKRLERSTLSVLGDFDVTTVDNSGSIDQAGQTIITVLKQSYSTCMRETLRSTALDK
;
A
#
# COMPACT_ATOMS: atom_id res chain seq x y z
N MET A 1 -10.87 19.02 21.85
CA MET A 1 -11.53 18.95 20.53
C MET A 1 -10.84 17.97 19.55
N MET A 2 -9.52 17.75 19.63
CA MET A 2 -8.79 16.80 18.75
C MET A 2 -8.92 15.30 19.12
N GLU A 3 -9.22 14.96 20.39
CA GLU A 3 -9.39 13.56 20.81
C GLU A 3 -10.77 12.97 20.44
N ALA A 4 -11.81 13.81 20.45
CA ALA A 4 -13.16 13.39 20.05
C ALA A 4 -13.23 13.05 18.54
N ASP A 5 -12.49 13.78 17.69
CA ASP A 5 -12.42 13.52 16.25
C ASP A 5 -11.63 12.25 15.90
N ARG A 6 -10.62 11.87 16.72
CA ARG A 6 -9.91 10.59 16.56
C ARG A 6 -10.79 9.39 16.92
N ASN A 7 -11.59 9.50 17.96
CA ASN A 7 -12.52 8.44 18.39
C ASN A 7 -13.69 8.25 17.40
N ALA A 8 -14.19 9.34 16.81
CA ALA A 8 -15.21 9.26 15.76
C ALA A 8 -14.66 8.55 14.50
N ARG A 9 -13.41 8.84 14.08
CA ARG A 9 -12.78 8.20 12.91
C ARG A 9 -12.45 6.72 13.11
N THR A 10 -12.18 6.27 14.34
CA THR A 10 -11.91 4.84 14.63
C THR A 10 -13.16 3.95 14.51
N GLN A 11 -14.36 4.51 14.56
CA GLN A 11 -15.61 3.76 14.36
C GLN A 11 -15.99 3.60 12.87
N HIS A 12 -15.44 4.44 11.97
CA HIS A 12 -15.86 4.48 10.56
C HIS A 12 -15.28 3.37 9.67
N SER A 13 -14.15 2.76 9.97
CA SER A 13 -13.52 1.77 9.08
C SER A 13 -13.96 0.32 9.28
N ALA A 14 -15.16 0.09 9.80
CA ALA A 14 -15.63 -1.27 10.16
C ALA A 14 -15.96 -2.16 8.95
N TYR A 15 -16.24 -1.61 7.79
CA TYR A 15 -16.80 -2.35 6.66
C TYR A 15 -15.79 -2.72 5.59
N GLY A 16 -14.85 -1.84 5.23
CA GLY A 16 -13.85 -2.07 4.21
C GLY A 16 -12.55 -2.70 4.73
N VAL A 17 -11.62 -3.01 3.82
CA VAL A 17 -10.30 -3.54 4.16
C VAL A 17 -9.19 -2.73 3.49
N MET A 18 -8.18 -2.34 4.26
CA MET A 18 -6.95 -1.75 3.76
C MET A 18 -5.95 -2.84 3.37
N ILE A 19 -5.48 -2.82 2.14
CA ILE A 19 -4.42 -3.72 1.65
C ILE A 19 -3.18 -2.89 1.35
N VAL A 20 -2.11 -3.13 2.10
CA VAL A 20 -0.83 -2.44 1.91
C VAL A 20 0.13 -3.34 1.15
N VAL A 21 0.51 -2.90 -0.05
CA VAL A 21 1.49 -3.58 -0.88
C VAL A 21 2.88 -3.10 -0.49
N VAL A 22 3.69 -4.00 0.04
CA VAL A 22 5.07 -3.72 0.47
C VAL A 22 6.06 -4.61 -0.29
N GLY A 23 7.33 -4.36 -0.10
CA GLY A 23 8.40 -5.15 -0.70
C GLY A 23 9.60 -4.28 -1.10
N PRO A 24 10.74 -4.86 -1.43
CA PRO A 24 11.96 -4.13 -1.75
C PRO A 24 11.82 -3.27 -3.01
N SER A 25 12.74 -2.34 -3.16
CA SER A 25 12.89 -1.59 -4.42
C SER A 25 13.25 -2.58 -5.55
N GLY A 26 12.64 -2.41 -6.71
CA GLY A 26 12.85 -3.34 -7.83
C GLY A 26 11.94 -4.58 -7.83
N ALA A 27 11.22 -4.88 -6.75
CA ALA A 27 10.30 -6.02 -6.71
C ALA A 27 9.12 -5.93 -7.70
N GLY A 28 8.82 -4.72 -8.21
CA GLY A 28 7.77 -4.51 -9.21
C GLY A 28 6.39 -4.25 -8.62
N LYS A 29 6.33 -3.70 -7.39
CA LYS A 29 5.06 -3.34 -6.72
C LYS A 29 4.16 -2.48 -7.61
N ASP A 30 4.71 -1.38 -8.14
CA ASP A 30 3.94 -0.43 -8.95
C ASP A 30 3.39 -1.11 -10.21
N THR A 31 4.21 -1.90 -10.89
CA THR A 31 3.82 -2.65 -12.08
C THR A 31 2.70 -3.64 -11.81
N LEU A 32 2.75 -4.35 -10.65
CA LEU A 32 1.71 -5.30 -10.26
C LEU A 32 0.43 -4.58 -9.80
N MET A 33 0.55 -3.44 -9.13
CA MET A 33 -0.60 -2.62 -8.76
C MET A 33 -1.29 -2.05 -10.01
N ASP A 34 -0.54 -1.53 -10.98
CA ASP A 34 -1.07 -1.05 -12.25
C ASP A 34 -1.71 -2.18 -13.07
N TYR A 35 -1.12 -3.38 -13.05
CA TYR A 35 -1.71 -4.56 -13.68
C TYR A 35 -3.06 -4.90 -13.04
N ALA A 36 -3.12 -4.95 -11.72
CA ALA A 36 -4.36 -5.23 -11.00
C ALA A 36 -5.41 -4.14 -11.20
N ALA A 37 -5.01 -2.86 -11.16
CA ALA A 37 -5.90 -1.72 -11.38
C ALA A 37 -6.58 -1.77 -12.76
N ARG A 38 -5.82 -2.08 -13.82
CA ARG A 38 -6.38 -2.25 -15.17
C ARG A 38 -7.39 -3.39 -15.25
N HIS A 39 -7.10 -4.54 -14.63
CA HIS A 39 -7.98 -5.70 -14.65
C HIS A 39 -9.24 -5.53 -13.77
N LEU A 40 -9.18 -4.64 -12.79
CA LEU A 40 -10.28 -4.36 -11.87
C LEU A 40 -10.96 -3.01 -12.15
N ALA A 41 -10.64 -2.33 -13.24
CA ALA A 41 -11.14 -0.99 -13.58
C ALA A 41 -12.70 -0.89 -13.58
N ASN A 42 -13.39 -1.96 -13.99
CA ASN A 42 -14.85 -2.02 -14.01
C ASN A 42 -15.47 -2.49 -12.66
N LYS A 43 -14.69 -2.53 -11.59
CA LYS A 43 -15.12 -2.97 -10.26
C LYS A 43 -14.91 -1.85 -9.23
N PRO A 44 -15.91 -1.00 -8.97
CA PRO A 44 -15.79 0.19 -8.13
C PRO A 44 -15.45 -0.12 -6.66
N CYS A 45 -15.63 -1.38 -6.26
CA CYS A 45 -15.26 -1.82 -4.91
C CYS A 45 -13.75 -1.96 -4.67
N PHE A 46 -12.89 -1.75 -5.68
CA PHE A 46 -11.44 -1.73 -5.53
C PHE A 46 -10.90 -0.33 -5.80
N HIS A 47 -10.36 0.31 -4.76
CA HIS A 47 -9.79 1.65 -4.85
C HIS A 47 -8.27 1.60 -4.73
N PHE A 48 -7.56 1.95 -5.80
CA PHE A 48 -6.10 2.05 -5.80
C PHE A 48 -5.69 3.47 -5.44
N THR A 49 -5.16 3.64 -4.24
CA THR A 49 -4.81 4.95 -3.69
C THR A 49 -3.47 5.44 -4.21
N ARG A 50 -3.44 6.67 -4.72
CA ARG A 50 -2.20 7.38 -5.02
C ARG A 50 -1.61 7.95 -3.73
N ARG A 51 -0.30 7.76 -3.53
CA ARG A 51 0.42 8.38 -2.42
C ARG A 51 0.74 9.85 -2.73
N VAL A 52 0.80 10.66 -1.70
CA VAL A 52 1.41 11.98 -1.76
C VAL A 52 2.88 11.85 -1.36
N ILE A 53 3.81 12.36 -2.18
CA ILE A 53 5.25 12.21 -1.95
C ILE A 53 5.95 13.55 -2.19
N THR A 54 6.93 13.90 -1.34
CA THR A 54 7.80 15.06 -1.51
C THR A 54 8.91 14.80 -2.55
N ARG A 55 8.54 14.26 -3.71
CA ARG A 55 9.43 13.93 -4.82
C ARG A 55 8.89 14.56 -6.09
N SER A 56 9.76 15.13 -6.92
CA SER A 56 9.36 15.64 -8.24
C SER A 56 8.66 14.54 -9.06
N GLY A 57 7.56 14.89 -9.72
CA GLY A 57 6.80 13.99 -10.59
C GLY A 57 7.63 13.42 -11.73
N ASP A 58 8.61 14.19 -12.23
CA ASP A 58 9.49 13.80 -13.34
C ASP A 58 10.59 12.79 -12.95
N ALA A 59 10.72 12.50 -11.65
CA ALA A 59 11.70 11.52 -11.16
C ALA A 59 11.38 10.07 -11.56
N GLY A 60 10.27 9.83 -12.26
CA GLY A 60 9.80 8.52 -12.71
C GLY A 60 9.46 7.54 -11.57
N GLY A 61 8.92 6.39 -11.89
CA GLY A 61 8.49 5.37 -10.93
C GLY A 61 6.96 5.29 -10.86
N GLU A 62 6.40 5.13 -9.66
CA GLU A 62 4.95 5.05 -9.47
C GLU A 62 4.23 6.36 -9.76
N SER A 63 2.96 6.25 -10.15
CA SER A 63 2.04 7.39 -10.20
C SER A 63 1.76 7.88 -8.78
N HIS A 64 2.15 9.10 -8.45
CA HIS A 64 1.96 9.72 -7.14
C HIS A 64 1.62 11.19 -7.29
N ASP A 65 1.07 11.77 -6.23
CA ASP A 65 0.85 13.21 -6.16
C ASP A 65 2.10 13.87 -5.58
N SER A 66 2.79 14.66 -6.43
CA SER A 66 4.01 15.40 -6.03
C SER A 66 3.66 16.66 -5.31
N VAL A 67 4.32 16.90 -4.18
CA VAL A 67 4.18 18.15 -3.40
C VAL A 67 5.55 18.60 -2.89
N SER A 68 5.68 19.88 -2.52
CA SER A 68 6.85 20.34 -1.79
C SER A 68 6.84 19.83 -0.35
N THR A 69 7.98 19.93 0.34
CA THR A 69 8.07 19.57 1.76
C THR A 69 7.15 20.45 2.61
N GLU A 70 7.11 21.73 2.32
CA GLU A 70 6.28 22.73 3.02
C GLU A 70 4.80 22.43 2.83
N GLU A 71 4.38 22.10 1.60
CA GLU A 71 3.00 21.73 1.30
C GLU A 71 2.61 20.41 1.99
N PHE A 72 3.52 19.42 2.02
CA PHE A 72 3.30 18.18 2.75
C PHE A 72 3.04 18.45 4.24
N ASP A 73 3.88 19.30 4.87
CA ASP A 73 3.76 19.64 6.29
C ASP A 73 2.46 20.37 6.60
N GLN A 74 2.03 21.28 5.74
CA GLN A 74 0.74 21.94 5.87
C GLN A 74 -0.42 20.95 5.78
N ARG A 75 -0.42 20.06 4.78
CA ARG A 75 -1.43 19.00 4.63
C ARG A 75 -1.45 18.05 5.83
N GLN A 76 -0.28 17.71 6.37
CA GLN A 76 -0.16 16.88 7.56
C GLN A 76 -0.79 17.57 8.79
N GLN A 77 -0.50 18.84 9.02
CA GLN A 77 -1.08 19.61 10.12
C GLN A 77 -2.61 19.74 10.01
N GLN A 78 -3.14 19.78 8.79
CA GLN A 78 -4.57 19.83 8.49
C GLN A 78 -5.25 18.45 8.62
N GLY A 79 -4.50 17.36 8.93
CA GLY A 79 -5.05 16.02 9.04
C GLY A 79 -5.42 15.39 7.69
N ALA A 80 -4.81 15.84 6.60
CA ALA A 80 -5.09 15.36 5.25
C ALA A 80 -4.59 13.93 4.97
N PHE A 81 -3.83 13.33 5.89
CA PHE A 81 -3.29 11.99 5.75
C PHE A 81 -3.85 11.03 6.80
N ALA A 82 -4.27 9.85 6.36
CA ALA A 82 -4.61 8.73 7.24
C ALA A 82 -3.33 8.13 7.88
N VAL A 83 -2.29 7.94 7.06
CA VAL A 83 -0.96 7.49 7.50
C VAL A 83 0.10 8.28 6.75
N TYR A 84 1.18 8.62 7.45
CA TYR A 84 2.35 9.26 6.82
C TYR A 84 3.65 8.75 7.46
N TRP A 85 4.72 8.72 6.68
CA TRP A 85 6.04 8.28 7.14
C TRP A 85 7.16 8.97 6.36
N GLN A 86 8.39 8.81 6.84
CA GLN A 86 9.60 9.27 6.16
C GLN A 86 10.47 8.08 5.78
N ALA A 87 11.02 8.10 4.59
CA ALA A 87 11.99 7.13 4.12
C ALA A 87 12.85 7.73 3.01
N HIS A 88 14.14 7.41 3.01
CA HIS A 88 15.09 7.86 1.97
C HIS A 88 15.10 9.39 1.73
N GLY A 89 14.97 10.17 2.79
CA GLY A 89 14.93 11.64 2.70
C GLY A 89 13.64 12.23 2.13
N LEU A 90 12.60 11.41 1.89
CA LEU A 90 11.31 11.83 1.38
C LEU A 90 10.20 11.58 2.41
N LYS A 91 9.13 12.37 2.32
CA LYS A 91 7.89 12.17 3.08
C LYS A 91 6.84 11.51 2.17
N TYR A 92 6.07 10.62 2.76
CA TYR A 92 5.03 9.83 2.08
C TYR A 92 3.75 9.94 2.88
N GLY A 93 2.62 10.14 2.21
CA GLY A 93 1.31 10.22 2.83
C GLY A 93 0.26 9.39 2.09
N ILE A 94 -0.60 8.73 2.84
CA ILE A 94 -1.84 8.12 2.35
C ILE A 94 -2.96 9.12 2.63
N PRO A 95 -3.67 9.63 1.61
CA PRO A 95 -4.73 10.62 1.81
C PRO A 95 -5.83 10.12 2.76
N ALA A 96 -6.38 11.00 3.58
CA ALA A 96 -7.47 10.67 4.50
C ALA A 96 -8.77 10.27 3.78
N SER A 97 -8.93 10.63 2.49
CA SER A 97 -10.07 10.21 1.65
C SER A 97 -10.22 8.68 1.51
N VAL A 98 -9.20 7.90 1.89
CA VAL A 98 -9.30 6.43 1.95
C VAL A 98 -10.39 5.98 2.92
N TYR A 99 -10.70 6.77 3.94
CA TYR A 99 -11.78 6.45 4.89
C TYR A 99 -13.14 6.37 4.21
N ASP A 100 -13.46 7.26 3.29
CA ASP A 100 -14.74 7.27 2.56
C ASP A 100 -14.95 5.94 1.80
N HIS A 101 -13.87 5.42 1.21
CA HIS A 101 -13.91 4.13 0.52
C HIS A 101 -14.02 2.95 1.49
N LEU A 102 -13.32 2.99 2.63
CA LEU A 102 -13.40 1.95 3.65
C LEU A 102 -14.79 1.91 4.30
N ASP A 103 -15.39 3.06 4.57
CA ASP A 103 -16.74 3.19 5.13
C ASP A 103 -17.80 2.67 4.15
N ALA A 104 -17.56 2.82 2.85
CA ALA A 104 -18.40 2.22 1.79
C ALA A 104 -18.20 0.69 1.63
N GLY A 105 -17.36 0.05 2.45
CA GLY A 105 -17.09 -1.39 2.38
C GLY A 105 -16.14 -1.81 1.27
N ASN A 106 -15.40 -0.87 0.70
CA ASN A 106 -14.47 -1.15 -0.40
C ASN A 106 -13.13 -1.72 0.08
N VAL A 107 -12.42 -2.33 -0.85
CA VAL A 107 -11.01 -2.69 -0.71
C VAL A 107 -10.16 -1.51 -1.15
N VAL A 108 -9.40 -0.95 -0.25
CA VAL A 108 -8.44 0.12 -0.54
C VAL A 108 -7.05 -0.47 -0.66
N ILE A 109 -6.37 -0.21 -1.78
CA ILE A 109 -5.04 -0.72 -2.07
C ILE A 109 -4.06 0.43 -2.08
N ALA A 110 -3.02 0.36 -1.25
CA ALA A 110 -2.00 1.38 -1.13
C ALA A 110 -0.59 0.79 -1.25
N ASN A 111 0.31 1.50 -1.95
CA ASN A 111 1.73 1.18 -1.91
C ASN A 111 2.31 1.69 -0.59
N GLY A 112 2.93 0.82 0.20
CA GLY A 112 3.48 1.13 1.52
C GLY A 112 4.97 0.83 1.66
N SER A 113 5.44 0.99 2.89
CA SER A 113 6.77 0.57 3.31
C SER A 113 6.66 -0.42 4.46
N ARG A 114 7.54 -1.43 4.49
CA ARG A 114 7.61 -2.37 5.63
C ARG A 114 7.83 -1.66 6.96
N SER A 115 8.60 -0.56 6.96
CA SER A 115 8.83 0.26 8.16
C SER A 115 7.61 1.05 8.64
N ALA A 116 6.63 1.29 7.77
CA ALA A 116 5.41 2.01 8.09
C ALA A 116 4.24 1.09 8.54
N LEU A 117 4.39 -0.23 8.41
CA LEU A 117 3.32 -1.19 8.74
C LEU A 117 2.76 -1.04 10.16
N PRO A 118 3.56 -0.79 11.22
CA PRO A 118 3.00 -0.55 12.55
C PRO A 118 2.05 0.65 12.60
N GLN A 119 2.32 1.71 11.84
CA GLN A 119 1.44 2.88 11.75
C GLN A 119 0.13 2.52 11.02
N PHE A 120 0.20 1.74 9.93
CA PHE A 120 -0.99 1.24 9.24
C PHE A 120 -1.83 0.37 10.18
N GLN A 121 -1.22 -0.52 10.97
CA GLN A 121 -1.92 -1.38 11.91
C GLN A 121 -2.66 -0.61 13.01
N THR A 122 -2.06 0.49 13.49
CA THR A 122 -2.69 1.36 14.48
C THR A 122 -3.93 2.07 13.93
N VAL A 123 -3.92 2.39 12.62
CA VAL A 123 -4.97 3.20 11.98
C VAL A 123 -6.08 2.35 11.37
N PHE A 124 -5.74 1.19 10.80
CA PHE A 124 -6.69 0.37 10.05
C PHE A 124 -6.93 -0.97 10.75
N PRO A 125 -8.09 -1.15 11.42
CA PRO A 125 -8.42 -2.40 12.13
C PRO A 125 -8.44 -3.62 11.21
N LYS A 126 -8.89 -3.46 9.96
CA LYS A 126 -8.86 -4.50 8.92
C LYS A 126 -7.72 -4.21 7.95
N LEU A 127 -6.52 -4.66 8.31
CA LEU A 127 -5.30 -4.52 7.52
C LEU A 127 -4.84 -5.87 6.98
N LYS A 128 -4.55 -5.91 5.68
CA LYS A 128 -3.82 -7.00 5.03
C LYS A 128 -2.55 -6.49 4.39
N VAL A 129 -1.53 -7.33 4.38
CA VAL A 129 -0.24 -6.99 3.78
C VAL A 129 0.02 -7.91 2.59
N VAL A 130 0.26 -7.33 1.43
CA VAL A 130 0.79 -8.04 0.25
C VAL A 130 2.28 -7.75 0.15
N ASN A 131 3.11 -8.75 0.47
CA ASN A 131 4.56 -8.63 0.37
C ASN A 131 5.04 -9.12 -0.99
N VAL A 132 5.38 -8.19 -1.88
CA VAL A 132 5.93 -8.51 -3.20
C VAL A 132 7.42 -8.76 -3.05
N VAL A 133 7.85 -9.94 -3.47
CA VAL A 133 9.26 -10.36 -3.48
C VAL A 133 9.73 -10.69 -4.89
N ALA A 134 11.03 -10.70 -5.10
CA ALA A 134 11.66 -11.26 -6.28
C ALA A 134 13.04 -11.80 -5.92
N ARG A 135 13.54 -12.77 -6.69
CA ARG A 135 14.88 -13.31 -6.49
C ARG A 135 15.95 -12.22 -6.57
N PRO A 136 17.06 -12.36 -5.83
CA PRO A 136 18.14 -11.35 -5.82
C PRO A 136 18.72 -11.04 -7.20
N ASP A 137 18.88 -12.07 -8.06
CA ASP A 137 19.36 -11.91 -9.42
C ASP A 137 18.40 -11.05 -10.29
N VAL A 138 17.11 -11.25 -10.12
CA VAL A 138 16.06 -10.48 -10.80
C VAL A 138 16.02 -9.05 -10.30
N LEU A 139 16.14 -8.84 -8.97
CA LEU A 139 16.20 -7.50 -8.38
C LEU A 139 17.43 -6.73 -8.88
N ALA A 140 18.62 -7.35 -8.84
CA ALA A 140 19.86 -6.75 -9.34
C ALA A 140 19.71 -6.27 -10.78
N LYS A 141 19.27 -7.17 -11.67
CA LYS A 141 19.06 -6.85 -13.10
C LYS A 141 18.06 -5.70 -13.30
N ARG A 142 16.95 -5.66 -12.54
CA ARG A 142 15.95 -4.60 -12.64
C ARG A 142 16.48 -3.25 -12.14
N LEU A 143 17.31 -3.25 -11.08
CA LEU A 143 17.93 -2.03 -10.55
C LEU A 143 19.00 -1.49 -11.50
N GLU A 144 19.84 -2.37 -12.09
CA GLU A 144 20.81 -2.00 -13.10
C GLU A 144 20.16 -1.36 -14.34
N LEU A 145 19.09 -1.97 -14.87
CA LEU A 145 18.35 -1.44 -16.02
C LEU A 145 17.73 -0.05 -15.77
N ARG A 146 17.45 0.31 -14.52
CA ARG A 146 16.98 1.66 -14.15
C ARG A 146 18.07 2.73 -14.22
N GLY A 147 19.35 2.34 -14.15
CA GLY A 147 20.50 3.22 -14.36
C GLY A 147 20.64 4.38 -13.38
N ARG A 148 20.03 4.30 -12.20
CA ARG A 148 19.95 5.40 -11.21
C ARG A 148 20.87 5.21 -10.02
N GLU A 149 21.54 4.08 -9.91
CA GLU A 149 22.25 3.65 -8.72
C GLU A 149 23.59 3.07 -9.03
N THR A 150 24.55 3.24 -8.11
CA THR A 150 25.85 2.58 -8.21
C THR A 150 25.73 1.09 -7.91
N LYS A 151 26.74 0.29 -8.27
CA LYS A 151 26.78 -1.14 -7.92
C LYS A 151 26.74 -1.36 -6.42
N GLU A 152 27.41 -0.50 -5.65
CA GLU A 152 27.46 -0.54 -4.19
C GLU A 152 26.05 -0.28 -3.59
N ASP A 153 25.29 0.64 -4.14
CA ASP A 153 23.93 0.92 -3.70
C ASP A 153 22.98 -0.24 -4.01
N ILE A 154 23.15 -0.87 -5.17
CA ILE A 154 22.40 -2.07 -5.54
C ILE A 154 22.67 -3.20 -4.55
N LEU A 155 23.93 -3.47 -4.19
CA LEU A 155 24.30 -4.50 -3.21
C LEU A 155 23.67 -4.24 -1.86
N LYS A 156 23.77 -3.01 -1.32
CA LYS A 156 23.12 -2.62 -0.05
C LYS A 156 21.60 -2.80 -0.09
N ARG A 157 20.97 -2.59 -1.25
CA ARG A 157 19.53 -2.80 -1.40
C ARG A 157 19.16 -4.27 -1.48
N LEU A 158 20.00 -5.11 -2.10
CA LEU A 158 19.81 -6.55 -2.13
C LEU A 158 19.89 -7.16 -0.73
N GLU A 159 20.83 -6.73 0.10
CA GLU A 159 20.89 -7.12 1.52
C GLU A 159 19.61 -6.80 2.28
N ARG A 160 19.03 -5.61 2.05
CA ARG A 160 17.76 -5.20 2.64
C ARG A 160 16.55 -5.91 2.04
N SER A 161 16.69 -6.50 0.85
CA SER A 161 15.58 -7.21 0.18
C SER A 161 15.17 -8.48 0.91
N THR A 162 16.10 -9.10 1.63
CA THR A 162 15.88 -10.33 2.41
C THR A 162 15.13 -10.09 3.72
N LEU A 163 14.93 -8.82 4.13
CA LEU A 163 14.20 -8.51 5.35
C LEU A 163 12.75 -8.98 5.22
N SER A 164 12.34 -9.82 6.13
CA SER A 164 10.94 -10.27 6.27
C SER A 164 10.05 -9.10 6.73
N VAL A 165 8.76 -9.26 6.53
CA VAL A 165 7.76 -8.46 7.23
C VAL A 165 7.78 -8.91 8.70
N LEU A 166 8.20 -8.01 9.60
CA LEU A 166 8.25 -8.27 11.03
C LEU A 166 6.99 -7.73 11.69
N GLY A 167 6.38 -8.53 12.57
CA GLY A 167 5.16 -8.20 13.31
C GLY A 167 4.04 -9.22 13.03
N ASP A 168 2.96 -9.11 13.80
CA ASP A 168 1.76 -9.94 13.64
C ASP A 168 0.83 -9.29 12.60
N PHE A 169 1.05 -9.61 11.34
CA PHE A 169 0.28 -9.13 10.20
C PHE A 169 -0.30 -10.29 9.40
N ASP A 170 -1.51 -10.12 8.85
CA ASP A 170 -2.05 -11.01 7.80
C ASP A 170 -1.28 -10.75 6.49
N VAL A 171 -0.24 -11.55 6.25
CA VAL A 171 0.71 -11.35 5.12
C VAL A 171 0.49 -12.40 4.06
N THR A 172 0.26 -11.96 2.83
CA THR A 172 0.35 -12.79 1.64
C THR A 172 1.58 -12.41 0.83
N THR A 173 2.48 -13.36 0.58
CA THR A 173 3.68 -13.13 -0.25
C THR A 173 3.38 -13.44 -1.71
N VAL A 174 3.76 -12.51 -2.60
CA VAL A 174 3.65 -12.63 -4.06
C VAL A 174 5.05 -12.61 -4.66
N ASP A 175 5.49 -13.73 -5.23
CA ASP A 175 6.76 -13.82 -5.95
C ASP A 175 6.60 -13.26 -7.38
N ASN A 176 7.33 -12.19 -7.66
CA ASN A 176 7.40 -11.51 -8.97
C ASN A 176 8.75 -11.76 -9.65
N SER A 177 9.34 -12.94 -9.47
CA SER A 177 10.58 -13.35 -10.16
C SER A 177 10.34 -13.83 -11.59
N GLY A 178 9.13 -14.25 -11.89
CA GLY A 178 8.72 -14.81 -13.18
C GLY A 178 7.97 -13.82 -14.07
N SER A 179 6.91 -14.30 -14.74
CA SER A 179 6.08 -13.46 -15.59
C SER A 179 5.19 -12.53 -14.76
N ILE A 180 4.97 -11.33 -15.29
CA ILE A 180 4.08 -10.35 -14.68
C ILE A 180 2.64 -10.85 -14.62
N ASP A 181 2.21 -11.62 -15.62
CA ASP A 181 0.84 -12.16 -15.67
C ASP A 181 0.57 -13.11 -14.51
N GLN A 182 1.51 -14.00 -14.21
CA GLN A 182 1.37 -14.94 -13.10
C GLN A 182 1.30 -14.21 -11.74
N ALA A 183 2.23 -13.32 -11.48
CA ALA A 183 2.24 -12.53 -10.23
C ALA A 183 1.04 -11.58 -10.17
N GLY A 184 0.63 -10.99 -11.30
CA GLY A 184 -0.53 -10.13 -11.43
C GLY A 184 -1.85 -10.86 -11.18
N GLN A 185 -2.01 -12.08 -11.68
CA GLN A 185 -3.20 -12.89 -11.37
C GLN A 185 -3.23 -13.30 -9.90
N THR A 186 -2.08 -13.55 -9.29
CA THR A 186 -1.99 -13.84 -7.87
C THR A 186 -2.48 -12.65 -7.04
N ILE A 187 -1.99 -11.44 -7.31
CA ILE A 187 -2.44 -10.26 -6.57
C ILE A 187 -3.93 -9.99 -6.76
N ILE A 188 -4.46 -10.12 -7.98
CA ILE A 188 -5.90 -9.98 -8.26
C ILE A 188 -6.72 -10.97 -7.44
N THR A 189 -6.25 -12.21 -7.33
CA THR A 189 -6.91 -13.26 -6.53
C THR A 189 -6.95 -12.87 -5.06
N VAL A 190 -5.84 -12.39 -4.50
CA VAL A 190 -5.77 -11.90 -3.11
C VAL A 190 -6.76 -10.76 -2.89
N LEU A 191 -6.80 -9.78 -3.79
CA LEU A 191 -7.72 -8.63 -3.68
C LEU A 191 -9.18 -9.09 -3.68
N LYS A 192 -9.58 -9.98 -4.61
CA LYS A 192 -10.94 -10.52 -4.71
C LYS A 192 -11.34 -11.34 -3.48
N GLN A 193 -10.44 -12.16 -2.96
CA GLN A 193 -10.67 -12.94 -1.75
C GLN A 193 -10.88 -12.02 -0.54
N SER A 194 -10.06 -10.97 -0.41
CA SER A 194 -10.19 -9.98 0.67
C SER A 194 -11.54 -9.27 0.63
N TYR A 195 -12.01 -8.88 -0.56
CA TYR A 195 -13.34 -8.31 -0.74
C TYR A 195 -14.44 -9.28 -0.33
N SER A 196 -14.38 -10.53 -0.81
CA SER A 196 -15.38 -11.55 -0.50
C SER A 196 -15.44 -11.89 1.00
N THR A 197 -14.31 -11.85 1.70
CA THR A 197 -14.25 -12.06 3.16
C THR A 197 -14.89 -10.88 3.88
N CYS A 198 -14.50 -9.66 3.50
CA CYS A 198 -15.02 -8.42 4.08
C CYS A 198 -16.56 -8.35 3.96
N MET A 199 -17.11 -8.63 2.79
CA MET A 199 -18.55 -8.64 2.56
C MET A 199 -19.29 -9.69 3.41
N ARG A 200 -18.73 -10.89 3.59
CA ARG A 200 -19.33 -11.93 4.45
C ARG A 200 -19.36 -11.52 5.91
N GLU A 201 -18.31 -10.87 6.40
CA GLU A 201 -18.25 -10.37 7.79
C GLU A 201 -19.29 -9.27 8.02
N THR A 202 -19.41 -8.33 7.10
CA THR A 202 -20.40 -7.25 7.16
C THR A 202 -21.82 -7.80 7.20
N LEU A 203 -22.16 -8.78 6.33
CA LEU A 203 -23.49 -9.41 6.33
C LEU A 203 -23.81 -10.16 7.63
N ARG A 204 -22.81 -10.78 8.26
CA ARG A 204 -22.99 -11.48 9.53
C ARG A 204 -23.24 -10.49 10.68
N SER A 205 -22.49 -9.38 10.72
CA SER A 205 -22.67 -8.34 11.74
C SER A 205 -24.07 -7.74 11.67
N THR A 206 -24.53 -7.36 10.48
CA THR A 206 -25.88 -6.79 10.30
C THR A 206 -27.03 -7.78 10.55
N ALA A 207 -26.76 -9.10 10.53
CA ALA A 207 -27.74 -10.13 10.87
C ALA A 207 -27.86 -10.40 12.37
N LEU A 208 -26.83 -10.07 13.15
CA LEU A 208 -26.82 -10.23 14.62
C LEU A 208 -27.43 -9.03 15.36
N ASP A 209 -27.53 -7.88 14.68
CA ASP A 209 -28.09 -6.64 15.24
C ASP A 209 -29.62 -6.51 15.00
N LYS A 210 -30.25 -7.56 14.47
CA LYS A 210 -31.71 -7.68 14.27
C LYS A 210 -32.31 -8.77 15.15
#